data_9aa831a2a58d262b173681612515be8c
#
_entry.id   9aa831a2a58d262b173681612515be8c
#
_cell.length_a   1.000
_cell.length_b   1.000
_cell.length_c   1.000
_cell.angle_alpha   90.00
_cell.angle_beta   90.00
_cell.angle_gamma   90.00
#
_symmetry.space_group_name_H-M   'P 1'
#
loop_
_entity.id
_entity.type
_entity.pdbx_description
1 polymer ?
#
loop_
_entity_poly.entity_id
_entity_poly.type
_entity_poly.pdbx_seq_one_letter_code
_entity_poly.pdbx_strand_id
1 'polypeptide(L)'
;MKKSISRGFLYVLILLGVGLGGAYLFRGSLGVWVAEKVVTQRLKTEIRHDLIDGLHVGLCGAGSPFPDEKRSGPCTLVVAGDKIFVFDAGNAATRNLAKMGVNHGQIEAIFLTHFHSDHIDGLGELILQRWVSMGNVQPVPVYGPPGVNRVVEGLREVYAQDQAYRVAHHGQAHLPSTGFGGQAKTFELGSAREMVIYKANELEVRAFPVDHAPVHPAVGYRISYKGRSVVLSGDTRPSASVLAQAQGVDVLVHEALSAPLVQTIGEAAAKAGRPLLQKLMSDIIDYHTSPEQAAQTAQDAKVGYLLLSHIAPPLPLPGLEKAFLGEAPAIFKGPMKVGIDGDFISLPAGTHDIVVTRRF
;
A
#
# COMPACT_ATOMS: atom_id res chain seq x y z
N MET A 1 -8.87 -40.31 -51.27
CA MET A 1 -7.47 -39.77 -51.17
C MET A 1 -7.02 -39.90 -49.72
N LYS A 2 -6.18 -40.88 -49.36
CA LYS A 2 -5.54 -40.97 -48.04
C LYS A 2 -4.32 -40.03 -48.05
N LYS A 3 -4.40 -38.94 -47.27
CA LYS A 3 -3.22 -38.06 -47.10
C LYS A 3 -2.17 -38.84 -46.29
N SER A 4 -1.07 -39.18 -46.91
CA SER A 4 0.10 -39.77 -46.26
C SER A 4 0.73 -38.71 -45.35
N ILE A 5 0.75 -38.96 -44.04
CA ILE A 5 1.52 -38.14 -43.08
C ILE A 5 3.00 -38.31 -43.44
N SER A 6 3.71 -37.21 -43.69
CA SER A 6 5.12 -37.30 -44.03
C SER A 6 5.93 -37.88 -42.84
N ARG A 7 6.93 -38.73 -43.15
CA ARG A 7 7.80 -39.34 -42.11
C ARG A 7 8.40 -38.27 -41.15
N GLY A 8 8.73 -37.10 -41.71
CA GLY A 8 9.24 -35.98 -40.89
C GLY A 8 8.24 -35.47 -39.89
N PHE A 9 6.95 -35.37 -40.24
CA PHE A 9 5.88 -34.95 -39.29
C PHE A 9 5.67 -35.97 -38.17
N LEU A 10 5.78 -37.28 -38.50
CA LEU A 10 5.69 -38.33 -37.50
C LEU A 10 6.86 -38.27 -36.48
N TYR A 11 8.10 -38.01 -36.95
CA TYR A 11 9.26 -37.85 -36.07
C TYR A 11 9.12 -36.64 -35.14
N VAL A 12 8.60 -35.52 -35.63
CA VAL A 12 8.33 -34.35 -34.79
C VAL A 12 7.30 -34.64 -33.67
N LEU A 13 6.23 -35.38 -34.03
CA LEU A 13 5.23 -35.77 -33.04
C LEU A 13 5.78 -36.73 -31.98
N ILE A 14 6.64 -37.66 -32.37
CA ILE A 14 7.31 -38.60 -31.46
C ILE A 14 8.23 -37.82 -30.51
N LEU A 15 9.06 -36.91 -31.03
CA LEU A 15 9.97 -36.09 -30.24
C LEU A 15 9.22 -35.19 -29.26
N LEU A 16 8.10 -34.60 -29.68
CA LEU A 16 7.21 -33.83 -28.80
C LEU A 16 6.59 -34.70 -27.71
N GLY A 17 6.10 -35.92 -28.08
CA GLY A 17 5.56 -36.87 -27.14
C GLY A 17 6.59 -37.35 -26.10
N VAL A 18 7.80 -37.66 -26.52
CA VAL A 18 8.92 -38.06 -25.65
C VAL A 18 9.32 -36.87 -24.75
N GLY A 19 9.40 -35.63 -25.30
CA GLY A 19 9.70 -34.42 -24.51
C GLY A 19 8.63 -34.12 -23.46
N LEU A 20 7.36 -34.17 -23.82
CA LEU A 20 6.23 -34.00 -22.92
C LEU A 20 6.14 -35.12 -21.86
N GLY A 21 6.36 -36.38 -22.27
CA GLY A 21 6.41 -37.52 -21.37
C GLY A 21 7.56 -37.41 -20.39
N GLY A 22 8.75 -37.01 -20.84
CA GLY A 22 9.89 -36.72 -19.97
C GLY A 22 9.62 -35.58 -19.00
N ALA A 23 9.08 -34.46 -19.49
CA ALA A 23 8.70 -33.33 -18.64
C ALA A 23 7.65 -33.71 -17.60
N TYR A 24 6.70 -34.57 -17.95
CA TYR A 24 5.70 -35.09 -17.02
C TYR A 24 6.29 -36.02 -15.96
N LEU A 25 7.19 -36.93 -16.34
CA LEU A 25 7.84 -37.86 -15.42
C LEU A 25 8.80 -37.12 -14.45
N PHE A 26 9.50 -36.09 -14.92
CA PHE A 26 10.45 -35.33 -14.11
C PHE A 26 9.87 -34.02 -13.59
N ARG A 27 8.56 -33.79 -13.69
CA ARG A 27 7.90 -32.53 -13.28
C ARG A 27 8.24 -32.10 -11.85
N GLY A 28 8.41 -33.04 -10.91
CA GLY A 28 8.79 -32.76 -9.53
C GLY A 28 10.19 -32.17 -9.45
N SER A 29 11.18 -32.85 -10.02
CA SER A 29 12.58 -32.39 -10.03
C SER A 29 12.76 -31.09 -10.82
N LEU A 30 12.10 -30.97 -11.95
CA LEU A 30 12.10 -29.75 -12.75
C LEU A 30 11.45 -28.58 -11.98
N GLY A 31 10.33 -28.85 -11.29
CA GLY A 31 9.65 -27.86 -10.42
C GLY A 31 10.57 -27.38 -9.30
N VAL A 32 11.28 -28.28 -8.63
CA VAL A 32 12.24 -27.91 -7.56
C VAL A 32 13.38 -27.07 -8.13
N TRP A 33 13.95 -27.47 -9.28
CA TRP A 33 15.03 -26.71 -9.93
C TRP A 33 14.56 -25.30 -10.36
N VAL A 34 13.37 -25.18 -10.94
CA VAL A 34 12.79 -23.88 -11.30
C VAL A 34 12.54 -23.04 -10.04
N ALA A 35 11.96 -23.65 -8.99
CA ALA A 35 11.70 -22.96 -7.72
C ALA A 35 13.00 -22.42 -7.10
N GLU A 36 14.09 -23.22 -7.07
CA GLU A 36 15.40 -22.77 -6.61
C GLU A 36 15.89 -21.52 -7.36
N LYS A 37 15.82 -21.54 -8.69
CA LYS A 37 16.23 -20.40 -9.51
C LYS A 37 15.37 -19.16 -9.23
N VAL A 38 14.04 -19.33 -9.18
CA VAL A 38 13.10 -18.22 -8.91
C VAL A 38 13.33 -17.66 -7.51
N VAL A 39 13.44 -18.50 -6.50
CA VAL A 39 13.69 -18.07 -5.11
C VAL A 39 15.04 -17.37 -5.01
N THR A 40 16.10 -17.95 -5.60
CA THR A 40 17.44 -17.33 -5.59
C THR A 40 17.41 -15.95 -6.25
N GLN A 41 16.72 -15.81 -7.39
CA GLN A 41 16.59 -14.53 -8.06
C GLN A 41 15.80 -13.53 -7.19
N ARG A 42 14.69 -13.93 -6.60
CA ARG A 42 13.88 -13.07 -5.71
C ARG A 42 14.66 -12.61 -4.48
N LEU A 43 15.46 -13.49 -3.87
CA LEU A 43 16.30 -13.15 -2.71
C LEU A 43 17.43 -12.17 -3.06
N LYS A 44 17.85 -12.09 -4.33
CA LYS A 44 18.84 -11.14 -4.81
C LYS A 44 18.24 -9.80 -5.23
N THR A 45 16.94 -9.77 -5.55
CA THR A 45 16.25 -8.57 -6.02
C THR A 45 15.70 -7.84 -4.80
N GLU A 46 16.29 -6.71 -4.49
CA GLU A 46 15.79 -5.77 -3.48
C GLU A 46 15.35 -4.48 -4.16
N ILE A 47 14.20 -3.95 -3.76
CA ILE A 47 13.61 -2.75 -4.37
C ILE A 47 14.62 -1.57 -4.41
N ARG A 48 15.47 -1.43 -3.39
CA ARG A 48 16.46 -0.35 -3.29
C ARG A 48 17.52 -0.40 -4.38
N HIS A 49 17.90 -1.60 -4.82
CA HIS A 49 18.93 -1.78 -5.85
C HIS A 49 18.38 -1.49 -7.26
N ASP A 50 17.08 -1.56 -7.44
CA ASP A 50 16.40 -1.30 -8.71
C ASP A 50 16.03 0.17 -8.91
N LEU A 51 16.11 0.97 -7.84
CA LEU A 51 15.71 2.36 -7.85
C LEU A 51 16.91 3.30 -7.95
N ILE A 52 16.80 4.30 -8.80
CA ILE A 52 17.73 5.44 -8.82
C ILE A 52 17.48 6.32 -7.59
N ASP A 53 18.46 7.14 -7.20
CA ASP A 53 18.28 8.06 -6.07
C ASP A 53 17.08 9.00 -6.32
N GLY A 54 16.17 9.05 -5.38
CA GLY A 54 14.91 9.79 -5.52
C GLY A 54 13.90 9.51 -4.42
N LEU A 55 12.72 10.05 -4.60
CA LEU A 55 11.53 9.77 -3.79
C LEU A 55 10.58 8.89 -4.60
N HIS A 56 10.21 7.76 -4.05
CA HIS A 56 9.33 6.82 -4.74
C HIS A 56 8.13 6.49 -3.86
N VAL A 57 6.96 6.39 -4.46
CA VAL A 57 5.71 6.03 -3.78
C VAL A 57 5.03 4.88 -4.48
N GLY A 58 4.54 3.90 -3.73
CA GLY A 58 3.84 2.74 -4.27
C GLY A 58 2.65 2.34 -3.42
N LEU A 59 1.58 1.89 -4.04
CA LEU A 59 0.41 1.38 -3.33
C LEU A 59 0.60 -0.11 -3.03
N CYS A 60 0.92 -0.45 -1.79
CA CYS A 60 0.86 -1.83 -1.30
C CYS A 60 -0.56 -2.25 -0.92
N GLY A 61 -1.49 -1.29 -0.82
CA GLY A 61 -2.92 -1.49 -0.66
C GLY A 61 -3.66 -0.23 -1.06
N ALA A 62 -4.52 -0.31 -2.08
CA ALA A 62 -5.25 0.82 -2.64
C ALA A 62 -6.75 0.82 -2.27
N GLY A 63 -7.21 -0.20 -1.54
CA GLY A 63 -8.62 -0.40 -1.19
C GLY A 63 -9.00 0.24 0.13
N SER A 64 -10.26 0.06 0.46
CA SER A 64 -10.98 0.46 1.65
C SER A 64 -11.40 -0.79 2.45
N PRO A 65 -12.17 -0.70 3.53
CA PRO A 65 -12.59 -1.89 4.29
C PRO A 65 -13.45 -2.88 3.49
N PHE A 66 -13.90 -2.52 2.29
CA PHE A 66 -14.67 -3.42 1.44
C PHE A 66 -13.78 -4.48 0.76
N PRO A 67 -14.24 -5.74 0.65
CA PRO A 67 -13.51 -6.76 -0.09
C PRO A 67 -13.35 -6.38 -1.58
N ASP A 68 -12.12 -6.33 -2.07
CA ASP A 68 -11.77 -6.06 -3.47
C ASP A 68 -10.65 -7.02 -3.91
N GLU A 69 -10.76 -7.59 -5.13
CA GLU A 69 -9.75 -8.52 -5.66
C GLU A 69 -8.44 -7.82 -6.09
N LYS A 70 -8.52 -6.54 -6.43
CA LYS A 70 -7.40 -5.74 -6.99
C LYS A 70 -6.82 -4.75 -5.99
N ARG A 71 -7.50 -4.54 -4.85
CA ARG A 71 -7.17 -3.53 -3.86
C ARG A 71 -7.28 -4.11 -2.47
N SER A 72 -6.15 -4.28 -1.82
CA SER A 72 -6.05 -4.64 -0.41
C SER A 72 -6.27 -3.41 0.48
N GLY A 73 -6.41 -3.60 1.78
CA GLY A 73 -6.55 -2.50 2.74
C GLY A 73 -5.43 -1.47 2.66
N PRO A 74 -5.66 -0.24 3.09
CA PRO A 74 -4.77 0.91 2.86
C PRO A 74 -3.32 0.65 3.26
N CYS A 75 -2.40 0.84 2.33
CA CYS A 75 -0.97 0.70 2.54
C CYS A 75 -0.20 1.47 1.47
N THR A 76 0.62 2.42 1.88
CA THR A 76 1.50 3.16 0.97
C THR A 76 2.96 2.95 1.32
N LEU A 77 3.72 2.41 0.39
CA LEU A 77 5.17 2.29 0.44
C LEU A 77 5.81 3.61 0.01
N VAL A 78 6.78 4.11 0.77
CA VAL A 78 7.64 5.23 0.36
C VAL A 78 9.09 4.79 0.46
N VAL A 79 9.85 5.01 -0.61
CA VAL A 79 11.31 4.80 -0.64
C VAL A 79 11.97 6.15 -0.92
N ALA A 80 12.85 6.61 -0.03
CA ALA A 80 13.57 7.86 -0.15
C ALA A 80 15.08 7.60 0.04
N GLY A 81 15.81 7.60 -1.07
CA GLY A 81 17.19 7.13 -1.07
C GLY A 81 17.29 5.68 -0.62
N ASP A 82 18.00 5.43 0.48
CA ASP A 82 18.18 4.11 1.07
C ASP A 82 17.12 3.72 2.12
N LYS A 83 16.19 4.61 2.44
CA LYS A 83 15.21 4.42 3.50
C LYS A 83 13.85 3.95 2.96
N ILE A 84 13.27 2.98 3.65
CA ILE A 84 11.97 2.38 3.33
C ILE A 84 10.99 2.68 4.44
N PHE A 85 9.86 3.28 4.10
CA PHE A 85 8.76 3.60 5.01
C PHE A 85 7.46 3.00 4.53
N VAL A 86 6.60 2.68 5.48
CA VAL A 86 5.23 2.22 5.21
C VAL A 86 4.25 3.16 5.91
N PHE A 87 3.27 3.65 5.17
CA PHE A 87 2.17 4.47 5.69
C PHE A 87 0.90 3.65 5.65
N ASP A 88 0.31 3.43 6.82
CA ASP A 88 -0.73 2.46 7.12
C ASP A 88 -0.35 1.01 6.74
N ALA A 89 -0.99 0.06 7.36
CA ALA A 89 -0.73 -1.36 7.15
C ALA A 89 -2.04 -2.14 7.24
N GLY A 90 -2.88 -1.98 6.24
CA GLY A 90 -4.12 -2.73 6.09
C GLY A 90 -3.88 -4.20 5.74
N ASN A 91 -4.95 -4.94 5.54
CA ASN A 91 -4.85 -6.35 5.21
C ASN A 91 -3.99 -6.58 3.96
N ALA A 92 -3.23 -7.67 3.94
CA ALA A 92 -2.32 -8.06 2.87
C ALA A 92 -1.13 -7.10 2.61
N ALA A 93 -0.92 -6.03 3.40
CA ALA A 93 0.19 -5.11 3.27
C ALA A 93 1.55 -5.85 3.18
N THR A 94 1.83 -6.73 4.12
CA THR A 94 3.07 -7.54 4.18
C THR A 94 3.30 -8.33 2.90
N ARG A 95 2.28 -9.05 2.42
CA ARG A 95 2.36 -9.86 1.20
C ARG A 95 2.62 -9.01 -0.04
N ASN A 96 1.97 -7.86 -0.14
CA ASN A 96 2.11 -6.98 -1.29
C ASN A 96 3.46 -6.25 -1.29
N LEU A 97 3.96 -5.83 -0.13
CA LEU A 97 5.32 -5.31 0.01
C LEU A 97 6.36 -6.33 -0.47
N ALA A 98 6.21 -7.62 -0.11
CA ALA A 98 7.08 -8.68 -0.62
C ALA A 98 7.02 -8.83 -2.15
N LYS A 99 5.82 -8.74 -2.76
CA LYS A 99 5.65 -8.74 -4.22
C LYS A 99 6.30 -7.51 -4.88
N MET A 100 6.33 -6.38 -4.21
CA MET A 100 7.02 -5.16 -4.66
C MET A 100 8.55 -5.26 -4.55
N GLY A 101 9.09 -6.32 -3.96
CA GLY A 101 10.52 -6.52 -3.76
C GLY A 101 11.06 -5.90 -2.47
N VAL A 102 10.19 -5.58 -1.51
CA VAL A 102 10.59 -5.04 -0.21
C VAL A 102 11.05 -6.18 0.71
N ASN A 103 12.28 -6.10 1.20
CA ASN A 103 12.73 -6.88 2.34
C ASN A 103 12.19 -6.21 3.62
N HIS A 104 11.23 -6.86 4.29
CA HIS A 104 10.58 -6.28 5.47
C HIS A 104 11.57 -5.89 6.57
N GLY A 105 12.66 -6.64 6.74
CA GLY A 105 13.69 -6.35 7.73
C GLY A 105 14.36 -4.98 7.58
N GLN A 106 14.25 -4.38 6.38
CA GLN A 106 14.84 -3.07 6.06
C GLN A 106 13.86 -1.89 6.25
N ILE A 107 12.62 -2.16 6.67
CA ILE A 107 11.66 -1.08 6.96
C ILE A 107 12.19 -0.24 8.11
N GLU A 108 12.44 1.03 7.84
CA GLU A 108 12.96 2.01 8.78
C GLU A 108 11.91 2.40 9.82
N ALA A 109 10.70 2.70 9.36
CA ALA A 109 9.58 3.08 10.21
C ALA A 109 8.23 2.83 9.54
N ILE A 110 7.19 2.73 10.37
CA ILE A 110 5.78 2.66 9.97
C ILE A 110 5.08 3.92 10.49
N PHE A 111 4.18 4.50 9.70
CA PHE A 111 3.42 5.69 10.05
C PHE A 111 1.93 5.39 9.92
N LEU A 112 1.14 5.70 10.93
CA LEU A 112 -0.30 5.47 10.94
C LEU A 112 -1.05 6.79 10.82
N THR A 113 -2.04 6.85 9.93
CA THR A 113 -2.89 8.02 9.73
C THR A 113 -3.94 8.14 10.83
N HIS A 114 -4.57 7.03 11.16
CA HIS A 114 -5.58 6.86 12.22
C HIS A 114 -5.72 5.36 12.56
N PHE A 115 -6.73 4.96 13.35
CA PHE A 115 -6.81 3.60 13.90
C PHE A 115 -8.08 2.84 13.49
N HIS A 116 -8.69 3.11 12.34
CA HIS A 116 -9.65 2.18 11.77
C HIS A 116 -8.97 0.84 11.47
N SER A 117 -9.72 -0.24 11.55
CA SER A 117 -9.16 -1.59 11.44
C SER A 117 -8.46 -1.82 10.11
N ASP A 118 -9.04 -1.35 9.01
CA ASP A 118 -8.48 -1.50 7.67
C ASP A 118 -7.12 -0.81 7.47
N HIS A 119 -6.75 0.17 8.31
CA HIS A 119 -5.43 0.80 8.32
C HIS A 119 -4.41 0.08 9.20
N ILE A 120 -4.84 -0.85 10.07
CA ILE A 120 -3.98 -1.55 11.04
C ILE A 120 -4.11 -3.07 11.01
N ASP A 121 -5.01 -3.65 10.24
CA ASP A 121 -5.29 -5.10 10.18
C ASP A 121 -4.04 -5.94 9.86
N GLY A 122 -3.15 -5.44 9.00
CA GLY A 122 -1.89 -6.08 8.64
C GLY A 122 -0.68 -5.66 9.48
N LEU A 123 -0.83 -4.71 10.40
CA LEU A 123 0.28 -4.12 11.14
C LEU A 123 1.02 -5.14 12.00
N GLY A 124 0.29 -6.02 12.67
CA GLY A 124 0.90 -7.06 13.51
C GLY A 124 1.77 -8.03 12.71
N GLU A 125 1.29 -8.50 11.55
CA GLU A 125 2.06 -9.32 10.63
C GLU A 125 3.30 -8.57 10.11
N LEU A 126 3.15 -7.31 9.73
CA LEU A 126 4.26 -6.50 9.21
C LEU A 126 5.38 -6.30 10.24
N ILE A 127 5.02 -5.97 11.48
CA ILE A 127 5.94 -5.85 12.61
C ILE A 127 6.67 -7.18 12.87
N LEU A 128 5.94 -8.30 12.86
CA LEU A 128 6.50 -9.62 13.03
C LEU A 128 7.50 -9.96 11.91
N GLN A 129 7.11 -9.75 10.65
CA GLN A 129 7.98 -10.03 9.51
C GLN A 129 9.20 -9.11 9.47
N ARG A 130 9.08 -7.87 9.92
CA ARG A 130 10.23 -6.97 10.05
C ARG A 130 11.28 -7.52 11.01
N TRP A 131 10.88 -8.08 12.14
CA TRP A 131 11.77 -8.71 13.09
C TRP A 131 12.39 -10.01 12.54
N VAL A 132 11.55 -10.90 12.00
CA VAL A 132 11.96 -12.24 11.56
C VAL A 132 12.87 -12.19 10.32
N SER A 133 12.65 -11.28 9.39
CA SER A 133 13.35 -11.28 8.09
C SER A 133 14.86 -11.01 8.19
N MET A 134 15.31 -10.29 9.22
CA MET A 134 16.73 -9.97 9.41
C MET A 134 17.24 -10.15 10.85
N GLY A 135 16.44 -10.70 11.75
CA GLY A 135 16.83 -10.82 13.17
C GLY A 135 17.10 -9.46 13.80
N ASN A 136 16.29 -8.47 13.48
CA ASN A 136 16.49 -7.09 13.96
C ASN A 136 16.59 -7.04 15.49
N VAL A 137 17.56 -6.31 16.00
CA VAL A 137 17.82 -6.17 17.45
C VAL A 137 17.02 -5.04 18.12
N GLN A 138 16.42 -4.18 17.32
CA GLN A 138 15.55 -3.08 17.78
C GLN A 138 14.15 -3.22 17.17
N PRO A 139 13.08 -2.95 17.98
CA PRO A 139 11.72 -2.90 17.48
C PRO A 139 11.56 -1.84 16.39
N VAL A 140 10.66 -2.07 15.44
CA VAL A 140 10.37 -1.06 14.41
C VAL A 140 9.69 0.16 15.02
N PRO A 141 10.14 1.39 14.74
CA PRO A 141 9.42 2.60 15.11
C PRO A 141 8.05 2.66 14.41
N VAL A 142 6.99 2.88 15.19
CA VAL A 142 5.62 3.07 14.68
C VAL A 142 5.16 4.46 15.10
N TYR A 143 5.16 5.39 14.17
CA TYR A 143 4.70 6.75 14.37
C TYR A 143 3.19 6.83 14.22
N GLY A 144 2.54 7.61 15.07
CA GLY A 144 1.10 7.85 14.96
C GLY A 144 0.61 8.92 15.94
N PRO A 145 -0.61 9.41 15.74
CA PRO A 145 -1.24 10.34 16.69
C PRO A 145 -1.53 9.65 18.04
N PRO A 146 -2.02 10.39 19.05
CA PRO A 146 -2.41 9.83 20.34
C PRO A 146 -3.30 8.60 20.20
N GLY A 147 -2.89 7.49 20.81
CA GLY A 147 -3.52 6.17 20.69
C GLY A 147 -2.63 5.10 20.06
N VAL A 148 -1.58 5.49 19.30
CA VAL A 148 -0.66 4.53 18.67
C VAL A 148 0.01 3.58 19.66
N ASN A 149 0.31 4.03 20.88
CA ASN A 149 0.87 3.20 21.94
C ASN A 149 -0.06 2.03 22.30
N ARG A 150 -1.37 2.26 22.39
CA ARG A 150 -2.35 1.20 22.69
C ARG A 150 -2.41 0.15 21.59
N VAL A 151 -2.34 0.58 20.33
CA VAL A 151 -2.31 -0.34 19.16
C VAL A 151 -1.05 -1.19 19.20
N VAL A 152 0.13 -0.57 19.36
CA VAL A 152 1.42 -1.26 19.36
C VAL A 152 1.57 -2.22 20.55
N GLU A 153 1.15 -1.80 21.74
CA GLU A 153 1.16 -2.63 22.95
C GLU A 153 0.20 -3.82 22.81
N GLY A 154 -1.03 -3.57 22.31
CA GLY A 154 -2.01 -4.64 22.06
C GLY A 154 -1.49 -5.69 21.07
N LEU A 155 -0.87 -5.27 19.98
CA LEU A 155 -0.26 -6.19 19.00
C LEU A 155 0.93 -6.94 19.60
N ARG A 156 1.73 -6.30 20.44
CA ARG A 156 2.84 -6.96 21.14
C ARG A 156 2.33 -8.08 22.05
N GLU A 157 1.24 -7.85 22.77
CA GLU A 157 0.61 -8.86 23.63
C GLU A 157 0.02 -10.01 22.78
N VAL A 158 -0.71 -9.71 21.69
CA VAL A 158 -1.26 -10.71 20.78
C VAL A 158 -0.18 -11.67 20.26
N TYR A 159 1.00 -11.17 19.93
CA TYR A 159 2.08 -11.96 19.34
C TYR A 159 3.11 -12.46 20.36
N ALA A 160 2.93 -12.22 21.67
CA ALA A 160 3.91 -12.60 22.70
C ALA A 160 4.19 -14.12 22.73
N GLN A 161 3.16 -14.92 22.54
CA GLN A 161 3.31 -16.39 22.52
C GLN A 161 4.06 -16.87 21.27
N ASP A 162 3.78 -16.28 20.09
CA ASP A 162 4.50 -16.59 18.84
C ASP A 162 5.99 -16.19 18.96
N GLN A 163 6.29 -15.04 19.57
CA GLN A 163 7.66 -14.64 19.88
C GLN A 163 8.38 -15.69 20.70
N ALA A 164 7.75 -16.16 21.80
CA ALA A 164 8.35 -17.15 22.67
C ALA A 164 8.67 -18.45 21.92
N TYR A 165 7.77 -18.94 21.06
CA TYR A 165 7.98 -20.11 20.23
C TYR A 165 9.14 -19.94 19.25
N ARG A 166 9.20 -18.80 18.55
CA ARG A 166 10.27 -18.52 17.57
C ARG A 166 11.64 -18.42 18.24
N VAL A 167 11.73 -17.70 19.35
CA VAL A 167 12.98 -17.57 20.11
C VAL A 167 13.44 -18.92 20.66
N ALA A 168 12.53 -19.73 21.20
CA ALA A 168 12.86 -21.08 21.68
C ALA A 168 13.36 -22.00 20.55
N HIS A 169 12.79 -21.88 19.33
CA HIS A 169 13.16 -22.72 18.19
C HIS A 169 14.43 -22.26 17.48
N HIS A 170 14.59 -20.94 17.24
CA HIS A 170 15.68 -20.38 16.42
C HIS A 170 16.84 -19.82 17.25
N GLY A 171 16.61 -19.57 18.55
CA GLY A 171 17.58 -19.02 19.50
C GLY A 171 17.73 -17.50 19.43
N GLN A 172 18.14 -16.91 20.56
CA GLN A 172 18.33 -15.46 20.73
C GLN A 172 19.41 -14.88 19.79
N ALA A 173 20.36 -15.69 19.34
CA ALA A 173 21.40 -15.25 18.43
C ALA A 173 20.88 -14.89 17.03
N HIS A 174 19.78 -15.53 16.59
CA HIS A 174 19.17 -15.30 15.28
C HIS A 174 17.91 -14.46 15.36
N LEU A 175 17.12 -14.64 16.39
CA LEU A 175 15.91 -13.87 16.64
C LEU A 175 15.95 -13.26 18.05
N PRO A 176 16.71 -12.17 18.25
CA PRO A 176 16.81 -11.52 19.55
C PRO A 176 15.46 -10.95 19.99
N SER A 177 15.02 -11.33 21.18
CA SER A 177 13.73 -10.88 21.74
C SER A 177 13.66 -9.37 21.91
N THR A 178 14.80 -8.68 21.99
CA THR A 178 14.89 -7.22 22.07
C THR A 178 14.36 -6.51 20.82
N GLY A 179 14.40 -7.16 19.67
CA GLY A 179 13.92 -6.59 18.41
C GLY A 179 12.45 -6.85 18.10
N PHE A 180 11.80 -7.67 18.94
CA PHE A 180 10.40 -8.02 18.75
C PHE A 180 9.44 -6.87 18.99
N GLY A 181 8.40 -6.82 18.16
CA GLY A 181 7.30 -5.86 18.29
C GLY A 181 7.59 -4.51 17.62
N GLY A 182 6.71 -3.56 17.90
CA GLY A 182 6.87 -2.17 17.52
C GLY A 182 7.33 -1.29 18.68
N GLN A 183 7.90 -0.14 18.36
CA GLN A 183 8.15 0.95 19.31
C GLN A 183 7.26 2.12 18.96
N ALA A 184 6.22 2.39 19.76
CA ALA A 184 5.35 3.52 19.53
C ALA A 184 6.11 4.86 19.62
N LYS A 185 5.90 5.73 18.64
CA LYS A 185 6.40 7.09 18.53
C LYS A 185 5.21 8.03 18.40
N THR A 186 4.57 8.29 19.52
CA THR A 186 3.41 9.18 19.56
C THR A 186 3.84 10.63 19.31
N PHE A 187 3.13 11.32 18.42
CA PHE A 187 3.24 12.76 18.25
C PHE A 187 1.87 13.41 18.44
N GLU A 188 1.85 14.64 18.91
CA GLU A 188 0.64 15.36 19.21
C GLU A 188 0.68 16.71 18.51
N LEU A 189 -0.24 16.91 17.55
CA LEU A 189 -0.28 18.14 16.77
C LEU A 189 -0.86 19.31 17.58
N GLY A 190 -1.77 19.06 18.53
CA GLY A 190 -2.46 20.11 19.27
C GLY A 190 -3.13 21.10 18.31
N SER A 191 -2.79 22.36 18.41
CA SER A 191 -3.24 23.43 17.50
C SER A 191 -2.29 23.70 16.33
N ALA A 192 -1.20 22.92 16.19
CA ALA A 192 -0.25 23.09 15.11
C ALA A 192 -0.87 22.66 13.76
N ARG A 193 -0.58 23.42 12.71
CA ARG A 193 -1.03 23.11 11.34
C ARG A 193 -0.23 21.98 10.73
N GLU A 194 0.98 21.75 11.21
CA GLU A 194 1.88 20.68 10.78
C GLU A 194 3.00 20.47 11.81
N MET A 195 3.63 19.30 11.79
CA MET A 195 4.78 18.97 12.63
C MET A 195 5.75 18.06 11.87
N VAL A 196 7.05 18.35 11.94
CA VAL A 196 8.09 17.43 11.49
C VAL A 196 8.21 16.31 12.53
N ILE A 197 7.90 15.08 12.13
CA ILE A 197 7.91 13.91 13.01
C ILE A 197 9.07 12.95 12.73
N TYR A 198 9.67 13.05 11.54
CA TYR A 198 10.88 12.33 11.17
C TYR A 198 11.76 13.21 10.31
N LYS A 199 13.07 13.20 10.57
CA LYS A 199 14.06 13.91 9.77
C LYS A 199 15.39 13.18 9.75
N ALA A 200 15.93 12.97 8.57
CA ALA A 200 17.26 12.37 8.36
C ALA A 200 17.89 12.92 7.07
N ASN A 201 19.01 13.62 7.19
CA ASN A 201 19.64 14.31 6.06
C ASN A 201 18.62 15.20 5.30
N GLU A 202 18.47 14.99 3.99
CA GLU A 202 17.54 15.74 3.11
C GLU A 202 16.11 15.17 3.10
N LEU A 203 15.83 14.14 3.91
CA LEU A 203 14.51 13.52 4.06
C LEU A 203 13.77 14.11 5.24
N GLU A 204 12.54 14.50 5.01
CA GLU A 204 11.65 15.00 6.05
C GLU A 204 10.24 14.43 5.88
N VAL A 205 9.64 13.95 6.99
CA VAL A 205 8.23 13.56 7.07
C VAL A 205 7.53 14.51 8.01
N ARG A 206 6.49 15.18 7.50
CA ARG A 206 5.59 16.05 8.27
C ARG A 206 4.23 15.40 8.42
N ALA A 207 3.66 15.46 9.62
CA ALA A 207 2.26 15.14 9.85
C ALA A 207 1.45 16.44 9.90
N PHE A 208 0.20 16.39 9.44
CA PHE A 208 -0.75 17.50 9.52
C PHE A 208 -2.17 16.96 9.81
N PRO A 209 -3.03 17.73 10.50
CA PRO A 209 -4.36 17.28 10.85
C PRO A 209 -5.26 17.22 9.61
N VAL A 210 -6.15 16.23 9.57
CA VAL A 210 -7.24 16.14 8.58
C VAL A 210 -8.58 15.96 9.29
N ASP A 211 -9.69 16.16 8.56
CA ASP A 211 -11.03 16.03 9.12
C ASP A 211 -11.67 14.71 8.72
N HIS A 212 -11.65 13.76 9.62
CA HIS A 212 -12.32 12.46 9.46
C HIS A 212 -13.36 12.21 10.57
N ALA A 213 -13.95 13.30 11.12
CA ALA A 213 -14.90 13.17 12.24
C ALA A 213 -16.07 12.21 11.91
N PRO A 214 -16.44 11.31 12.84
CA PRO A 214 -16.11 11.33 14.27
C PRO A 214 -14.76 10.68 14.65
N VAL A 215 -13.97 10.21 13.70
CA VAL A 215 -12.66 9.59 13.93
C VAL A 215 -11.65 10.68 14.25
N HIS A 216 -11.11 10.66 15.46
CA HIS A 216 -10.15 11.67 15.93
C HIS A 216 -9.17 11.07 16.93
N PRO A 217 -7.89 11.37 16.83
CA PRO A 217 -7.23 12.17 15.79
C PRO A 217 -7.04 11.41 14.48
N ALA A 218 -7.04 12.14 13.34
CA ALA A 218 -6.70 11.66 12.01
C ALA A 218 -5.70 12.63 11.37
N VAL A 219 -4.72 12.10 10.64
CA VAL A 219 -3.62 12.88 10.07
C VAL A 219 -3.29 12.45 8.64
N GLY A 220 -2.83 13.42 7.85
CA GLY A 220 -2.13 13.18 6.60
C GLY A 220 -0.63 13.39 6.75
N TYR A 221 0.14 13.05 5.71
CA TYR A 221 1.59 13.15 5.72
C TYR A 221 2.12 13.84 4.47
N ARG A 222 3.12 14.70 4.65
CA ARG A 222 3.95 15.23 3.55
C ARG A 222 5.36 14.68 3.71
N ILE A 223 5.88 14.07 2.64
CA ILE A 223 7.23 13.52 2.56
C ILE A 223 8.02 14.34 1.54
N SER A 224 9.19 14.81 1.93
CA SER A 224 10.08 15.59 1.07
C SER A 224 11.47 14.97 1.07
N TYR A 225 12.07 14.81 -0.13
CA TYR A 225 13.41 14.28 -0.29
C TYR A 225 14.08 14.88 -1.53
N LYS A 226 15.23 15.55 -1.35
CA LYS A 226 16.06 16.14 -2.43
C LYS A 226 15.23 16.92 -3.46
N GLY A 227 14.38 17.82 -2.99
CA GLY A 227 13.53 18.66 -3.83
C GLY A 227 12.28 17.98 -4.41
N ARG A 228 12.08 16.67 -4.17
CA ARG A 228 10.86 15.93 -4.56
C ARG A 228 9.91 15.84 -3.37
N SER A 229 8.61 15.75 -3.64
CA SER A 229 7.60 15.74 -2.59
C SER A 229 6.35 14.95 -2.93
N VAL A 230 5.81 14.27 -1.92
CA VAL A 230 4.57 13.49 -1.97
C VAL A 230 3.70 13.88 -0.79
N VAL A 231 2.40 14.02 -1.00
CA VAL A 231 1.41 14.15 0.07
C VAL A 231 0.50 12.92 0.07
N LEU A 232 0.25 12.39 1.25
CA LEU A 232 -0.72 11.33 1.54
C LEU A 232 -1.84 11.96 2.37
N SER A 233 -3.07 11.92 1.88
CA SER A 233 -4.21 12.56 2.56
C SER A 233 -4.58 11.87 3.87
N GLY A 234 -4.38 10.54 3.98
CA GLY A 234 -5.17 9.73 4.92
C GLY A 234 -6.65 9.81 4.58
N ASP A 235 -7.50 9.29 5.45
CA ASP A 235 -8.96 9.41 5.29
C ASP A 235 -9.42 10.78 5.76
N THR A 236 -10.22 11.45 4.95
CA THR A 236 -10.63 12.83 5.23
C THR A 236 -11.82 13.30 4.40
N ARG A 237 -12.62 14.15 4.95
CA ARG A 237 -13.46 15.09 4.16
C ARG A 237 -12.56 16.03 3.35
N PRO A 238 -13.11 16.79 2.39
CA PRO A 238 -12.37 17.87 1.72
C PRO A 238 -11.67 18.76 2.77
N SER A 239 -10.34 18.82 2.71
CA SER A 239 -9.53 19.39 3.77
C SER A 239 -8.66 20.54 3.29
N ALA A 240 -8.82 21.71 3.94
CA ALA A 240 -7.94 22.86 3.71
C ALA A 240 -6.47 22.54 4.06
N SER A 241 -6.23 21.64 5.01
CA SER A 241 -4.88 21.21 5.37
C SER A 241 -4.25 20.39 4.25
N VAL A 242 -5.00 19.45 3.64
CA VAL A 242 -4.51 18.70 2.46
C VAL A 242 -4.19 19.67 1.32
N LEU A 243 -5.09 20.61 1.01
CA LEU A 243 -4.86 21.63 -0.03
C LEU A 243 -3.58 22.44 0.25
N ALA A 244 -3.39 22.87 1.49
CA ALA A 244 -2.20 23.66 1.89
C ALA A 244 -0.91 22.85 1.76
N GLN A 245 -0.92 21.58 2.19
CA GLN A 245 0.26 20.71 2.15
C GLN A 245 0.56 20.19 0.73
N ALA A 246 -0.46 20.07 -0.11
CA ALA A 246 -0.32 19.61 -1.49
C ALA A 246 0.18 20.69 -2.46
N GLN A 247 0.34 21.95 -2.02
CA GLN A 247 0.77 23.03 -2.92
C GLN A 247 2.08 22.68 -3.64
N GLY A 248 2.00 22.54 -4.98
CA GLY A 248 3.14 22.31 -5.86
C GLY A 248 3.87 20.97 -5.65
N VAL A 249 3.26 19.98 -5.00
CA VAL A 249 3.91 18.68 -4.83
C VAL A 249 3.92 17.87 -6.12
N ASP A 250 4.88 16.97 -6.25
CA ASP A 250 4.98 16.08 -7.42
C ASP A 250 3.81 15.10 -7.48
N VAL A 251 3.44 14.50 -6.35
CA VAL A 251 2.35 13.52 -6.27
C VAL A 251 1.46 13.80 -5.07
N LEU A 252 0.16 13.82 -5.31
CA LEU A 252 -0.87 13.74 -4.28
C LEU A 252 -1.49 12.34 -4.32
N VAL A 253 -1.30 11.54 -3.26
CA VAL A 253 -2.04 10.31 -3.02
C VAL A 253 -3.24 10.67 -2.16
N HIS A 254 -4.44 10.59 -2.72
CA HIS A 254 -5.67 11.02 -2.05
C HIS A 254 -6.68 9.88 -1.96
N GLU A 255 -7.32 9.74 -0.81
CA GLU A 255 -8.46 8.84 -0.66
C GLU A 255 -9.61 9.26 -1.57
N ALA A 256 -10.47 8.31 -1.95
CA ALA A 256 -11.65 8.66 -2.73
C ALA A 256 -12.82 7.69 -2.53
N LEU A 257 -14.01 8.28 -2.28
CA LEU A 257 -15.28 7.57 -2.18
C LEU A 257 -16.28 8.11 -3.19
N SER A 258 -16.82 7.23 -4.04
CA SER A 258 -17.90 7.60 -4.97
C SER A 258 -19.27 7.49 -4.29
N ALA A 259 -19.82 8.62 -3.85
CA ALA A 259 -21.13 8.66 -3.21
C ALA A 259 -22.24 8.05 -4.08
N PRO A 260 -22.33 8.30 -5.41
CA PRO A 260 -23.36 7.67 -6.25
C PRO A 260 -23.29 6.15 -6.28
N LEU A 261 -22.06 5.58 -6.31
CA LEU A 261 -21.89 4.12 -6.29
C LEU A 261 -22.23 3.52 -4.92
N VAL A 262 -21.84 4.20 -3.84
CA VAL A 262 -22.18 3.79 -2.46
C VAL A 262 -23.70 3.85 -2.25
N GLN A 263 -24.39 4.88 -2.71
CA GLN A 263 -25.86 4.99 -2.67
C GLN A 263 -26.53 3.84 -3.42
N THR A 264 -26.02 3.48 -4.60
CA THR A 264 -26.51 2.34 -5.38
C THR A 264 -26.44 1.03 -4.57
N ILE A 265 -25.33 0.80 -3.82
CA ILE A 265 -25.20 -0.36 -2.93
C ILE A 265 -26.19 -0.27 -1.77
N GLY A 266 -26.40 0.92 -1.18
CA GLY A 266 -27.38 1.14 -0.11
C GLY A 266 -28.82 0.84 -0.57
N GLU A 267 -29.19 1.28 -1.76
CA GLU A 267 -30.50 0.97 -2.36
C GLU A 267 -30.67 -0.53 -2.62
N ALA A 268 -29.65 -1.19 -3.13
CA ALA A 268 -29.67 -2.65 -3.33
C ALA A 268 -29.78 -3.38 -2.00
N ALA A 269 -29.12 -2.92 -0.95
CA ALA A 269 -29.22 -3.45 0.40
C ALA A 269 -30.65 -3.30 0.97
N ALA A 270 -31.29 -2.14 0.76
CA ALA A 270 -32.68 -1.91 1.15
C ALA A 270 -33.64 -2.90 0.47
N LYS A 271 -33.51 -3.05 -0.87
CA LYS A 271 -34.30 -4.02 -1.65
C LYS A 271 -34.08 -5.46 -1.22
N ALA A 272 -32.87 -5.79 -0.75
CA ALA A 272 -32.52 -7.11 -0.22
C ALA A 272 -32.90 -7.32 1.25
N GLY A 273 -33.59 -6.38 1.91
CA GLY A 273 -33.99 -6.45 3.31
C GLY A 273 -32.81 -6.39 4.30
N ARG A 274 -31.72 -5.66 3.96
CA ARG A 274 -30.51 -5.51 4.79
C ARG A 274 -30.39 -4.05 5.31
N PRO A 275 -31.23 -3.62 6.27
CA PRO A 275 -31.31 -2.22 6.70
C PRO A 275 -30.03 -1.71 7.36
N LEU A 276 -29.28 -2.58 8.07
CA LEU A 276 -27.99 -2.18 8.64
C LEU A 276 -26.98 -1.83 7.54
N LEU A 277 -26.88 -2.63 6.50
CA LEU A 277 -25.96 -2.35 5.39
C LEU A 277 -26.38 -1.08 4.66
N GLN A 278 -27.69 -0.85 4.44
CA GLN A 278 -28.20 0.40 3.89
C GLN A 278 -27.75 1.60 4.72
N LYS A 279 -27.92 1.52 6.06
CA LYS A 279 -27.50 2.61 6.96
C LYS A 279 -25.99 2.86 6.90
N LEU A 280 -25.16 1.81 6.95
CA LEU A 280 -23.72 1.94 6.85
C LEU A 280 -23.31 2.63 5.54
N MET A 281 -23.93 2.26 4.42
CA MET A 281 -23.67 2.92 3.13
C MET A 281 -24.07 4.41 3.14
N SER A 282 -25.12 4.77 3.84
CA SER A 282 -25.49 6.18 4.00
C SER A 282 -24.51 6.95 4.87
N ASP A 283 -24.03 6.34 5.96
CA ASP A 283 -23.20 7.01 6.97
C ASP A 283 -21.78 7.30 6.46
N ILE A 284 -21.20 6.43 5.58
CA ILE A 284 -19.81 6.60 5.13
C ILE A 284 -19.61 7.74 4.12
N ILE A 285 -20.68 8.31 3.57
CA ILE A 285 -20.59 9.31 2.51
C ILE A 285 -20.06 10.65 3.02
N ASP A 286 -20.37 11.01 4.24
CA ASP A 286 -20.17 12.37 4.75
C ASP A 286 -18.82 12.60 5.47
N TYR A 287 -17.96 11.56 5.58
CA TYR A 287 -16.63 11.71 6.18
C TYR A 287 -15.46 11.28 5.26
N HIS A 288 -15.75 11.15 3.97
CA HIS A 288 -14.77 10.91 2.91
C HIS A 288 -14.83 11.99 1.81
N THR A 289 -13.85 11.97 0.92
CA THR A 289 -13.72 12.90 -0.21
C THR A 289 -14.17 12.21 -1.50
N SER A 290 -14.95 12.91 -2.35
CA SER A 290 -15.29 12.38 -3.68
C SER A 290 -14.12 12.50 -4.66
N PRO A 291 -14.08 11.68 -5.74
CA PRO A 291 -13.08 11.83 -6.79
C PRO A 291 -13.02 13.24 -7.39
N GLU A 292 -14.16 13.91 -7.54
CA GLU A 292 -14.26 15.29 -8.04
C GLU A 292 -13.62 16.29 -7.06
N GLN A 293 -13.86 16.09 -5.75
CA GLN A 293 -13.28 16.94 -4.71
C GLN A 293 -11.77 16.73 -4.58
N ALA A 294 -11.29 15.48 -4.69
CA ALA A 294 -9.88 15.19 -4.76
C ALA A 294 -9.22 15.82 -6.01
N ALA A 295 -9.89 15.75 -7.16
CA ALA A 295 -9.46 16.40 -8.39
C ALA A 295 -9.43 17.94 -8.26
N GLN A 296 -10.40 18.55 -7.58
CA GLN A 296 -10.41 19.98 -7.31
C GLN A 296 -9.24 20.38 -6.41
N THR A 297 -8.97 19.60 -5.34
CA THR A 297 -7.80 19.81 -4.46
C THR A 297 -6.50 19.72 -5.27
N ALA A 298 -6.36 18.71 -6.14
CA ALA A 298 -5.18 18.54 -7.00
C ALA A 298 -5.00 19.71 -7.98
N GLN A 299 -6.09 20.21 -8.57
CA GLN A 299 -6.09 21.35 -9.49
C GLN A 299 -5.68 22.64 -8.78
N ASP A 300 -6.28 22.94 -7.62
CA ASP A 300 -6.02 24.16 -6.85
C ASP A 300 -4.62 24.16 -6.24
N ALA A 301 -4.12 22.99 -5.84
CA ALA A 301 -2.76 22.79 -5.34
C ALA A 301 -1.70 22.71 -6.45
N LYS A 302 -2.09 22.63 -7.72
CA LYS A 302 -1.19 22.49 -8.88
C LYS A 302 -0.24 21.31 -8.74
N VAL A 303 -0.76 20.15 -8.32
CA VAL A 303 0.05 18.94 -8.15
C VAL A 303 0.49 18.38 -9.51
N GLY A 304 1.65 17.71 -9.54
CA GLY A 304 2.18 17.08 -10.76
C GLY A 304 1.40 15.84 -11.17
N TYR A 305 0.90 15.06 -10.20
CA TYR A 305 0.16 13.80 -10.42
C TYR A 305 -0.85 13.55 -9.30
N LEU A 306 -2.07 13.13 -9.64
CA LEU A 306 -3.08 12.69 -8.67
C LEU A 306 -3.21 11.15 -8.72
N LEU A 307 -2.88 10.47 -7.62
CA LEU A 307 -3.09 9.04 -7.45
C LEU A 307 -4.21 8.82 -6.43
N LEU A 308 -5.37 8.35 -6.89
CA LEU A 308 -6.49 8.03 -5.99
C LEU A 308 -6.22 6.68 -5.31
N SER A 309 -6.38 6.62 -4.00
CA SER A 309 -6.22 5.45 -3.15
C SER A 309 -7.42 5.30 -2.22
N HIS A 310 -7.43 4.30 -1.34
CA HIS A 310 -8.57 4.04 -0.45
C HIS A 310 -9.91 4.02 -1.21
N ILE A 311 -9.94 3.28 -2.33
CA ILE A 311 -11.03 3.30 -3.30
C ILE A 311 -12.30 2.68 -2.70
N ALA A 312 -13.34 3.48 -2.54
CA ALA A 312 -14.64 3.05 -2.03
C ALA A 312 -15.78 3.50 -2.97
N PRO A 313 -16.71 2.62 -3.34
CA PRO A 313 -16.69 1.17 -3.13
C PRO A 313 -15.76 0.43 -4.11
N PRO A 314 -15.63 -0.91 -3.99
CA PRO A 314 -14.91 -1.74 -4.96
C PRO A 314 -15.44 -1.58 -6.38
N LEU A 315 -14.54 -1.72 -7.36
CA LEU A 315 -14.83 -1.56 -8.79
C LEU A 315 -14.62 -2.89 -9.54
N PRO A 316 -15.48 -3.93 -9.31
CA PRO A 316 -15.26 -5.28 -9.83
C PRO A 316 -15.53 -5.41 -11.33
N LEU A 317 -16.30 -4.50 -11.93
CA LEU A 317 -16.74 -4.60 -13.31
C LEU A 317 -16.05 -3.58 -14.23
N PRO A 318 -15.78 -3.92 -15.49
CA PRO A 318 -15.32 -2.96 -16.49
C PRO A 318 -16.29 -1.77 -16.61
N GLY A 319 -15.76 -0.56 -16.72
CA GLY A 319 -16.53 0.67 -16.83
C GLY A 319 -16.92 1.34 -15.52
N LEU A 320 -16.87 0.62 -14.37
CA LEU A 320 -17.14 1.24 -13.06
C LEU A 320 -16.11 2.32 -12.69
N GLU A 321 -14.86 2.20 -13.17
CA GLU A 321 -13.85 3.22 -12.93
C GLU A 321 -14.26 4.58 -13.53
N LYS A 322 -14.89 4.59 -14.73
CA LYS A 322 -15.42 5.80 -15.32
C LYS A 322 -16.58 6.38 -14.49
N ALA A 323 -17.48 5.53 -14.00
CA ALA A 323 -18.57 5.96 -13.13
C ALA A 323 -18.06 6.45 -11.76
N PHE A 324 -17.00 5.83 -11.24
CA PHE A 324 -16.33 6.24 -10.01
C PHE A 324 -15.71 7.63 -10.14
N LEU A 325 -15.01 7.90 -11.24
CA LEU A 325 -14.32 9.17 -11.47
C LEU A 325 -15.29 10.34 -11.72
N GLY A 326 -16.50 10.07 -12.24
CA GLY A 326 -17.46 11.14 -12.57
C GLY A 326 -16.81 12.24 -13.41
N GLU A 327 -16.90 13.48 -12.95
CA GLU A 327 -16.35 14.67 -13.61
C GLU A 327 -14.89 15.00 -13.22
N ALA A 328 -14.27 14.19 -12.37
CA ALA A 328 -12.88 14.43 -11.91
C ALA A 328 -11.89 14.70 -13.07
N PRO A 329 -11.92 13.97 -14.22
CA PRO A 329 -11.02 14.25 -15.36
C PRO A 329 -11.32 15.58 -16.06
N ALA A 330 -12.52 16.13 -15.89
CA ALA A 330 -12.86 17.46 -16.41
C ALA A 330 -12.34 18.58 -15.48
N ILE A 331 -12.17 18.29 -14.19
CA ILE A 331 -11.72 19.23 -13.16
C ILE A 331 -10.18 19.29 -13.15
N PHE A 332 -9.50 18.19 -12.87
CA PHE A 332 -8.05 18.15 -12.86
C PHE A 332 -7.49 17.84 -14.25
N LYS A 333 -6.72 18.77 -14.82
CA LYS A 333 -6.15 18.66 -16.18
C LYS A 333 -4.79 17.98 -16.20
N GLY A 334 -4.20 17.72 -15.03
CA GLY A 334 -3.00 16.94 -14.91
C GLY A 334 -3.23 15.42 -15.02
N PRO A 335 -2.16 14.63 -15.01
CA PRO A 335 -2.28 13.18 -15.03
C PRO A 335 -2.85 12.63 -13.72
N MET A 336 -3.84 11.73 -13.84
CA MET A 336 -4.48 11.09 -12.70
C MET A 336 -4.72 9.60 -12.93
N LYS A 337 -4.82 8.83 -11.84
CA LYS A 337 -5.10 7.40 -11.88
C LYS A 337 -5.92 6.96 -10.68
N VAL A 338 -6.88 6.05 -10.91
CA VAL A 338 -7.50 5.23 -9.86
C VAL A 338 -6.53 4.12 -9.51
N GLY A 339 -5.98 4.16 -8.29
CA GLY A 339 -4.94 3.26 -7.85
C GLY A 339 -5.39 1.81 -7.74
N ILE A 340 -4.45 0.91 -7.96
CA ILE A 340 -4.56 -0.53 -7.66
C ILE A 340 -3.28 -0.99 -6.98
N ASP A 341 -3.34 -2.13 -6.31
CA ASP A 341 -2.17 -2.72 -5.66
C ASP A 341 -1.01 -2.92 -6.65
N GLY A 342 0.18 -2.53 -6.24
CA GLY A 342 1.38 -2.60 -7.06
C GLY A 342 1.65 -1.37 -7.93
N ASP A 343 0.75 -0.39 -8.03
CA ASP A 343 1.05 0.88 -8.69
C ASP A 343 2.22 1.58 -8.01
N PHE A 344 3.13 2.13 -8.83
CA PHE A 344 4.40 2.66 -8.36
C PHE A 344 4.82 3.90 -9.16
N ILE A 345 5.15 4.97 -8.47
CA ILE A 345 5.61 6.23 -9.06
C ILE A 345 7.02 6.52 -8.57
N SER A 346 7.93 6.79 -9.49
CA SER A 346 9.30 7.18 -9.21
C SER A 346 9.51 8.65 -9.53
N LEU A 347 10.13 9.37 -8.60
CA LEU A 347 10.49 10.79 -8.68
C LEU A 347 12.02 10.92 -8.51
N PRO A 348 12.79 10.79 -9.61
CA PRO A 348 14.26 10.88 -9.54
C PRO A 348 14.71 12.23 -8.99
N ALA A 349 15.71 12.21 -8.10
CA ALA A 349 16.31 13.42 -7.57
C ALA A 349 16.99 14.24 -8.68
N GLY A 350 16.94 15.57 -8.58
CA GLY A 350 17.56 16.46 -9.55
C GLY A 350 16.84 16.55 -10.89
N THR A 351 15.67 15.93 -11.03
CA THR A 351 14.81 16.03 -12.23
C THR A 351 13.40 16.48 -11.85
N HIS A 352 12.55 16.69 -12.85
CA HIS A 352 11.11 16.89 -12.68
C HIS A 352 10.29 15.69 -13.18
N ASP A 353 10.93 14.59 -13.53
CA ASP A 353 10.26 13.42 -14.09
C ASP A 353 9.34 12.76 -13.06
N ILE A 354 8.19 12.29 -13.54
CA ILE A 354 7.22 11.47 -12.81
C ILE A 354 7.05 10.19 -13.63
N VAL A 355 7.67 9.10 -13.19
CA VAL A 355 7.68 7.83 -13.92
C VAL A 355 6.70 6.87 -13.27
N VAL A 356 5.62 6.56 -13.97
CA VAL A 356 4.55 5.66 -13.48
C VAL A 356 4.80 4.26 -14.00
N THR A 357 4.86 3.29 -13.10
CA THR A 357 5.06 1.88 -13.38
C THR A 357 4.12 1.02 -12.54
N ARG A 358 4.26 -0.30 -12.63
CA ARG A 358 3.59 -1.25 -11.75
C ARG A 358 4.56 -2.35 -11.34
N ARG A 359 4.52 -2.77 -10.08
CA ARG A 359 5.46 -3.76 -9.54
C ARG A 359 4.96 -5.20 -9.66
N PHE A 360 3.64 -5.42 -9.71
CA PHE A 360 3.04 -6.76 -9.89
C PHE A 360 1.61 -6.69 -10.46
#